data_25a174801ad19c9f5b427ad5d2931598
#
_entry.id   25a174801ad19c9f5b427ad5d2931598
#
_cell.length_a   1.000
_cell.length_b   1.000
_cell.length_c   1.000
_cell.angle_alpha   90.00
_cell.angle_beta   90.00
_cell.angle_gamma   90.00
#
_symmetry.space_group_name_H-M   'P 1'
#
loop_
_entity.id
_entity.type
_entity.pdbx_description
1 polymer ?
#
loop_
_entity_poly.entity_id
_entity_poly.type
_entity_poly.pdbx_seq_one_letter_code
_entity_poly.pdbx_strand_id
1 'polypeptide(L)'
;MCTAISYRADFHYFGRNLDVENFFDERITVTPRNYPFHFYGGKTLRTHYAMIGMAHIAEGYPLYYDAVNEKGLSVAALSFPKEAYYRKPRENVYPVTPWEWIPFILSECETAEQAKKLLENTDMVNVPFSRELPLTPLHFLVSDAKKSFTAEPMKDGLKIFENPVGVLTNAPSFDFQMQYLNLFMGLSSEPIENRFSSKIPFCDYSRGMGALGLPGDLSSFSRFVRTVFTKYHTLEGLDETENVHRFFHILGVAAQQKGCVHLNGDFEFTAYSSCCNTERGIYYYRTYENSSIIGIDMHREDLNGEKLISYSLVKKGDLASRIGN
;
A
#
# COMPACT_ATOMS: atom_id res chain seq x y z
N MET A 1 -7.04 -8.48 -4.57
CA MET A 1 -7.38 -7.06 -4.21
C MET A 1 -6.32 -6.49 -3.30
N CYS A 2 -6.40 -5.21 -2.89
CA CYS A 2 -5.37 -4.61 -2.05
C CYS A 2 -5.91 -3.36 -1.33
N THR A 3 -5.24 -2.94 -0.27
CA THR A 3 -5.50 -1.66 0.40
C THR A 3 -4.18 -1.10 0.89
N ALA A 4 -3.84 0.14 0.53
CA ALA A 4 -2.64 0.83 1.01
C ALA A 4 -3.03 2.10 1.76
N ILE A 5 -2.24 2.44 2.77
CA ILE A 5 -2.44 3.65 3.56
C ILE A 5 -1.12 4.38 3.81
N SER A 6 -1.22 5.70 3.88
CA SER A 6 -0.24 6.62 4.40
C SER A 6 -0.83 7.27 5.64
N TYR A 7 -0.13 7.22 6.77
CA TYR A 7 -0.61 7.67 8.06
C TYR A 7 0.45 8.52 8.75
N ARG A 8 0.08 9.72 9.20
CA ARG A 8 0.97 10.60 9.97
C ARG A 8 0.52 10.62 11.43
N ALA A 9 1.46 10.36 12.33
CA ALA A 9 1.36 10.52 13.78
C ALA A 9 2.66 11.13 14.30
N ASP A 10 3.33 10.53 15.29
CA ASP A 10 4.69 10.88 15.73
C ASP A 10 5.71 10.81 14.58
N PHE A 11 5.60 9.77 13.75
CA PHE A 11 6.32 9.58 12.50
C PHE A 11 5.35 9.43 11.32
N HIS A 12 5.91 9.35 10.12
CA HIS A 12 5.15 8.95 8.95
C HIS A 12 5.21 7.42 8.79
N TYR A 13 4.03 6.81 8.66
CA TYR A 13 3.85 5.38 8.47
C TYR A 13 3.22 5.10 7.11
N PHE A 14 3.74 4.09 6.42
CA PHE A 14 3.25 3.68 5.12
C PHE A 14 3.23 2.16 5.01
N GLY A 15 2.19 1.59 4.39
CA GLY A 15 2.11 0.15 4.18
C GLY A 15 0.77 -0.27 3.59
N ARG A 16 0.56 -1.60 3.55
CA ARG A 16 -0.58 -2.16 2.80
C ARG A 16 -1.05 -3.52 3.33
N ASN A 17 -2.25 -3.91 2.89
CA ASN A 17 -2.66 -5.31 2.77
C ASN A 17 -2.39 -5.79 1.34
N LEU A 18 -1.73 -6.94 1.16
CA LEU A 18 -1.68 -7.67 -0.09
C LEU A 18 -2.75 -8.76 -0.05
N ASP A 19 -3.77 -8.63 -0.90
CA ASP A 19 -4.85 -9.63 -1.01
C ASP A 19 -4.64 -10.41 -2.30
N VAL A 20 -4.38 -11.71 -2.18
CA VAL A 20 -4.06 -12.65 -3.27
C VAL A 20 -4.60 -14.03 -2.94
N GLU A 21 -4.61 -14.92 -3.93
CA GLU A 21 -5.06 -16.31 -3.78
C GLU A 21 -3.96 -17.21 -3.22
N ASN A 22 -2.70 -16.87 -3.48
CA ASN A 22 -1.52 -17.68 -3.11
C ASN A 22 -0.34 -16.78 -2.77
N PHE A 23 0.60 -17.29 -1.97
CA PHE A 23 1.91 -16.67 -1.78
C PHE A 23 2.83 -16.93 -2.98
N PHE A 24 3.62 -15.92 -3.37
CA PHE A 24 4.57 -15.98 -4.50
C PHE A 24 6.03 -15.87 -4.05
N ASP A 25 6.38 -16.40 -2.88
CA ASP A 25 7.70 -16.26 -2.24
C ASP A 25 8.08 -14.80 -1.96
N GLU A 26 7.12 -14.07 -1.40
CA GLU A 26 7.35 -12.71 -0.92
C GLU A 26 8.42 -12.70 0.18
N ARG A 27 9.33 -11.75 0.08
CA ARG A 27 10.43 -11.55 1.02
C ARG A 27 10.56 -10.09 1.39
N ILE A 28 10.91 -9.80 2.64
CA ILE A 28 11.40 -8.47 2.98
C ILE A 28 12.76 -8.31 2.32
N THR A 29 12.91 -7.31 1.48
CA THR A 29 14.14 -7.11 0.70
C THR A 29 14.68 -5.71 0.94
N VAL A 30 15.96 -5.63 1.32
CA VAL A 30 16.74 -4.40 1.34
C VAL A 30 17.57 -4.36 0.07
N THR A 31 17.40 -3.29 -0.72
CA THR A 31 18.27 -2.98 -1.85
C THR A 31 19.27 -1.91 -1.42
N PRO A 32 20.57 -2.25 -1.28
CA PRO A 32 21.61 -1.30 -0.91
C PRO A 32 21.88 -0.27 -1.99
N ARG A 33 22.57 0.83 -1.63
CA ARG A 33 22.86 1.97 -2.52
C ARG A 33 23.64 1.62 -3.78
N ASN A 34 24.49 0.61 -3.74
CA ASN A 34 25.37 0.23 -4.86
C ASN A 34 24.88 -1.03 -5.59
N TYR A 35 23.66 -1.52 -5.30
CA TYR A 35 23.03 -2.55 -6.13
C TYR A 35 22.75 -1.99 -7.53
N PRO A 36 23.24 -2.63 -8.62
CA PRO A 36 23.10 -2.06 -9.96
C PRO A 36 21.69 -2.27 -10.49
N PHE A 37 20.92 -1.18 -10.68
CA PHE A 37 19.68 -1.23 -11.42
C PHE A 37 19.90 -1.00 -12.91
N HIS A 38 19.32 -1.87 -13.73
CA HIS A 38 19.23 -1.74 -15.18
C HIS A 38 17.75 -1.62 -15.56
N PHE A 39 17.33 -0.42 -15.91
CA PHE A 39 15.95 -0.14 -16.29
C PHE A 39 15.70 -0.39 -17.77
N TYR A 40 14.48 -0.79 -18.12
CA TYR A 40 14.06 -1.09 -19.49
C TYR A 40 14.40 0.04 -20.48
N GLY A 41 14.20 1.30 -20.08
CA GLY A 41 14.52 2.48 -20.90
C GLY A 41 16.01 2.71 -21.17
N GLY A 42 16.89 1.79 -20.75
CA GLY A 42 18.34 1.84 -20.99
C GLY A 42 19.13 2.58 -19.90
N LYS A 43 18.46 3.17 -18.93
CA LYS A 43 19.14 3.81 -17.78
C LYS A 43 19.75 2.75 -16.88
N THR A 44 20.99 2.98 -16.47
CA THR A 44 21.69 2.15 -15.47
C THR A 44 22.06 3.04 -14.31
N LEU A 45 21.69 2.65 -13.10
CA LEU A 45 22.11 3.30 -11.86
C LEU A 45 23.05 2.36 -11.10
N ARG A 46 24.28 2.81 -10.86
CA ARG A 46 25.26 2.11 -10.03
C ARG A 46 25.23 2.57 -8.58
N THR A 47 24.61 3.71 -8.33
CA THR A 47 24.40 4.28 -6.99
C THR A 47 23.04 4.98 -6.97
N HIS A 48 22.31 4.74 -5.91
CA HIS A 48 20.94 5.25 -5.72
C HIS A 48 20.60 5.25 -4.22
N TYR A 49 19.41 5.70 -3.83
CA TYR A 49 18.95 5.56 -2.44
C TYR A 49 18.71 4.10 -2.10
N ALA A 50 19.17 3.68 -0.92
CA ALA A 50 18.81 2.36 -0.38
C ALA A 50 17.31 2.31 -0.11
N MET A 51 16.70 1.13 -0.26
CA MET A 51 15.26 0.94 -0.04
C MET A 51 14.99 -0.40 0.64
N ILE A 52 13.88 -0.46 1.38
CA ILE A 52 13.35 -1.66 2.01
C ILE A 52 11.89 -1.85 1.64
N GLY A 53 11.47 -3.07 1.39
CA GLY A 53 10.07 -3.36 1.07
C GLY A 53 9.78 -4.84 0.92
N MET A 54 8.55 -5.16 0.60
CA MET A 54 8.14 -6.51 0.24
C MET A 54 8.34 -6.73 -1.26
N ALA A 55 9.09 -7.76 -1.63
CA ALA A 55 9.39 -8.08 -3.02
C ALA A 55 9.35 -9.58 -3.31
N HIS A 56 9.05 -9.92 -4.55
CA HIS A 56 9.40 -11.20 -5.16
C HIS A 56 10.75 -11.01 -5.89
N ILE A 57 11.74 -11.87 -5.63
CA ILE A 57 13.04 -11.78 -6.30
C ILE A 57 13.04 -12.73 -7.50
N ALA A 58 13.03 -12.16 -8.71
CA ALA A 58 13.09 -12.91 -9.97
C ALA A 58 14.37 -12.56 -10.73
N GLU A 59 15.16 -13.57 -11.12
CA GLU A 59 16.42 -13.39 -11.86
C GLU A 59 17.38 -12.38 -11.20
N GLY A 60 17.36 -12.32 -9.85
CA GLY A 60 18.15 -11.36 -9.08
C GLY A 60 17.57 -9.95 -9.01
N TYR A 61 16.43 -9.67 -9.66
CA TYR A 61 15.76 -8.37 -9.64
C TYR A 61 14.65 -8.34 -8.59
N PRO A 62 14.55 -7.27 -7.74
CA PRO A 62 13.50 -7.16 -6.74
C PRO A 62 12.21 -6.57 -7.35
N LEU A 63 11.22 -7.40 -7.56
CA LEU A 63 9.87 -7.01 -7.98
C LEU A 63 9.08 -6.58 -6.75
N TYR A 64 9.12 -5.30 -6.41
CA TYR A 64 8.49 -4.77 -5.21
C TYR A 64 6.96 -4.67 -5.33
N TYR A 65 6.26 -5.10 -4.30
CA TYR A 65 4.83 -4.83 -4.08
C TYR A 65 4.62 -3.48 -3.39
N ASP A 66 5.47 -3.16 -2.43
CA ASP A 66 5.60 -1.88 -1.75
C ASP A 66 7.02 -1.71 -1.23
N ALA A 67 7.51 -0.48 -1.19
CA ALA A 67 8.82 -0.17 -0.64
C ALA A 67 8.90 1.29 -0.16
N VAL A 68 9.90 1.53 0.68
CA VAL A 68 10.27 2.84 1.22
C VAL A 68 11.77 3.01 1.04
N ASN A 69 12.21 4.18 0.60
CA ASN A 69 13.64 4.48 0.53
C ASN A 69 14.15 5.16 1.82
N GLU A 70 15.46 5.23 1.96
CA GLU A 70 16.13 5.82 3.12
C GLU A 70 15.85 7.32 3.34
N LYS A 71 15.15 7.97 2.40
CA LYS A 71 14.70 9.36 2.49
C LYS A 71 13.23 9.47 2.96
N GLY A 72 12.55 8.34 3.13
CA GLY A 72 11.16 8.27 3.59
C GLY A 72 10.13 8.34 2.47
N LEU A 73 10.53 8.44 1.20
CA LEU A 73 9.59 8.31 0.09
C LEU A 73 9.13 6.85 -0.03
N SER A 74 7.83 6.67 -0.21
CA SER A 74 7.15 5.39 -0.14
C SER A 74 6.28 5.16 -1.38
N VAL A 75 6.25 3.93 -1.89
CA VAL A 75 5.40 3.55 -3.03
C VAL A 75 4.80 2.17 -2.78
N ALA A 76 3.51 2.02 -3.07
CA ALA A 76 2.82 0.73 -3.11
C ALA A 76 2.10 0.55 -4.44
N ALA A 77 2.23 -0.64 -5.03
CA ALA A 77 1.51 -1.06 -6.23
C ALA A 77 0.27 -1.87 -5.85
N LEU A 78 -0.89 -1.52 -6.37
CA LEU A 78 -2.15 -2.18 -6.11
C LEU A 78 -2.80 -2.64 -7.42
N SER A 79 -3.54 -3.74 -7.38
CA SER A 79 -4.26 -4.27 -8.55
C SER A 79 -5.31 -3.27 -9.04
N PHE A 80 -5.29 -2.98 -10.36
CA PHE A 80 -6.18 -2.03 -11.02
C PHE A 80 -6.82 -2.65 -12.28
N PRO A 81 -7.54 -3.77 -12.12
CA PRO A 81 -8.06 -4.53 -13.24
C PRO A 81 -9.12 -3.72 -14.02
N LYS A 82 -9.15 -3.94 -15.35
CA LYS A 82 -10.05 -3.30 -16.33
C LYS A 82 -9.79 -1.82 -16.59
N GLU A 83 -9.07 -1.12 -15.73
CA GLU A 83 -8.79 0.31 -15.84
C GLU A 83 -7.35 0.58 -16.30
N ALA A 84 -6.36 -0.17 -15.77
CA ALA A 84 -4.97 0.03 -16.15
C ALA A 84 -4.74 -0.20 -17.65
N TYR A 85 -4.08 0.76 -18.27
CA TYR A 85 -3.72 0.71 -19.67
C TYR A 85 -2.25 1.08 -19.86
N TYR A 86 -1.44 0.13 -20.33
CA TYR A 86 -0.04 0.32 -20.65
C TYR A 86 0.15 0.53 -22.14
N ARG A 87 0.90 1.55 -22.53
CA ARG A 87 1.13 1.93 -23.92
C ARG A 87 2.31 1.16 -24.51
N LYS A 88 2.38 1.15 -25.83
CA LYS A 88 3.65 0.81 -26.51
C LYS A 88 4.64 1.95 -26.27
N PRO A 89 5.96 1.67 -26.16
CA PRO A 89 6.99 2.70 -26.08
C PRO A 89 6.84 3.74 -27.19
N ARG A 90 7.03 5.01 -26.84
CA ARG A 90 6.98 6.15 -27.77
C ARG A 90 8.33 6.86 -27.84
N GLU A 91 8.61 7.50 -28.97
CA GLU A 91 9.78 8.36 -29.11
C GLU A 91 9.68 9.58 -28.19
N ASN A 92 10.83 10.03 -27.67
CA ASN A 92 10.98 11.23 -26.82
C ASN A 92 10.24 11.21 -25.47
N VAL A 93 9.78 10.05 -25.02
CA VAL A 93 9.23 9.84 -23.66
C VAL A 93 9.93 8.65 -23.02
N TYR A 94 10.41 8.80 -21.80
CA TYR A 94 11.15 7.73 -21.14
C TYR A 94 10.21 6.57 -20.79
N PRO A 95 10.46 5.36 -21.35
CA PRO A 95 9.62 4.20 -21.07
C PRO A 95 9.98 3.58 -19.72
N VAL A 96 8.98 3.35 -18.87
CA VAL A 96 9.11 2.65 -17.59
C VAL A 96 8.11 1.50 -17.58
N THR A 97 8.53 0.32 -17.20
CA THR A 97 7.64 -0.83 -17.08
C THR A 97 6.91 -0.86 -15.71
N PRO A 98 5.73 -1.48 -15.60
CA PRO A 98 5.01 -1.53 -14.33
C PRO A 98 5.80 -2.24 -13.21
N TRP A 99 6.62 -3.24 -13.55
CA TRP A 99 7.38 -4.04 -12.61
C TRP A 99 8.64 -3.32 -12.07
N GLU A 100 9.18 -2.32 -12.80
CA GLU A 100 10.33 -1.52 -12.34
C GLU A 100 9.92 -0.16 -11.75
N TRP A 101 8.65 0.18 -11.75
CA TRP A 101 8.16 1.52 -11.42
C TRP A 101 8.49 1.94 -9.98
N ILE A 102 8.37 1.01 -9.03
CA ILE A 102 8.72 1.28 -7.62
C ILE A 102 10.21 1.60 -7.48
N PRO A 103 11.14 0.72 -7.88
CA PRO A 103 12.57 1.04 -7.77
C PRO A 103 12.99 2.22 -8.65
N PHE A 104 12.35 2.46 -9.81
CA PHE A 104 12.63 3.62 -10.64
C PHE A 104 12.41 4.95 -9.90
N ILE A 105 11.30 5.08 -9.19
CA ILE A 105 11.00 6.27 -8.39
C ILE A 105 11.90 6.36 -7.15
N LEU A 106 11.96 5.28 -6.38
CA LEU A 106 12.64 5.29 -5.08
C LEU A 106 14.15 5.42 -5.17
N SER A 107 14.73 5.07 -6.32
CA SER A 107 16.17 5.20 -6.57
C SER A 107 16.65 6.66 -6.61
N GLU A 108 15.80 7.59 -7.06
CA GLU A 108 16.24 8.95 -7.40
C GLU A 108 15.46 10.05 -6.70
N CYS A 109 14.27 9.76 -6.19
CA CYS A 109 13.42 10.77 -5.57
C CYS A 109 13.47 10.68 -4.03
N GLU A 110 13.55 11.85 -3.38
CA GLU A 110 13.46 11.97 -1.93
C GLU A 110 12.04 12.30 -1.47
N THR A 111 11.23 12.91 -2.34
CA THR A 111 9.91 13.42 -2.00
C THR A 111 8.86 13.08 -3.05
N ALA A 112 7.60 13.06 -2.65
CA ALA A 112 6.47 12.87 -3.56
C ALA A 112 6.43 13.93 -4.67
N GLU A 113 6.86 15.16 -4.40
CA GLU A 113 6.93 16.24 -5.40
C GLU A 113 8.01 15.96 -6.46
N GLN A 114 9.19 15.44 -6.06
CA GLN A 114 10.21 15.01 -7.01
C GLN A 114 9.74 13.83 -7.85
N ALA A 115 9.07 12.85 -7.22
CA ALA A 115 8.48 11.72 -7.93
C ALA A 115 7.45 12.19 -8.98
N LYS A 116 6.57 13.12 -8.63
CA LYS A 116 5.60 13.70 -9.57
C LYS A 116 6.28 14.33 -10.79
N LYS A 117 7.33 15.12 -10.58
CA LYS A 117 8.12 15.74 -11.67
C LYS A 117 8.82 14.70 -12.54
N LEU A 118 9.40 13.65 -11.94
CA LEU A 118 10.02 12.56 -12.68
C LEU A 118 9.02 11.90 -13.63
N LEU A 119 7.77 11.73 -13.18
CA LEU A 119 6.71 11.04 -13.91
C LEU A 119 6.11 11.88 -15.05
N GLU A 120 6.27 13.20 -15.06
CA GLU A 120 5.76 14.08 -16.15
C GLU A 120 6.32 13.72 -17.53
N ASN A 121 7.54 13.15 -17.57
CA ASN A 121 8.23 12.78 -18.81
C ASN A 121 8.39 11.25 -18.99
N THR A 122 7.54 10.47 -18.33
CA THR A 122 7.57 9.00 -18.42
C THR A 122 6.27 8.44 -18.97
N ASP A 123 6.37 7.33 -19.68
CA ASP A 123 5.24 6.50 -20.06
C ASP A 123 5.36 5.13 -19.41
N MET A 124 4.27 4.64 -18.88
CA MET A 124 4.20 3.24 -18.43
C MET A 124 3.92 2.34 -19.63
N VAL A 125 4.86 1.44 -19.94
CA VAL A 125 4.85 0.66 -21.18
C VAL A 125 4.46 -0.81 -20.96
N ASN A 126 3.86 -1.42 -21.98
CA ASN A 126 3.30 -2.77 -21.96
C ASN A 126 4.36 -3.87 -22.18
N VAL A 127 5.43 -3.83 -21.39
CA VAL A 127 6.51 -4.83 -21.45
C VAL A 127 6.51 -5.67 -20.18
N PRO A 128 6.22 -6.98 -20.26
CA PRO A 128 6.27 -7.88 -19.12
C PRO A 128 7.72 -8.10 -18.65
N PHE A 129 7.89 -8.54 -17.40
CA PHE A 129 9.21 -8.91 -16.89
C PHE A 129 9.77 -10.12 -17.62
N SER A 130 8.97 -11.18 -17.71
CA SER A 130 9.26 -12.39 -18.48
C SER A 130 7.97 -13.00 -19.01
N ARG A 131 8.08 -14.13 -19.70
CA ARG A 131 6.92 -14.89 -20.19
C ARG A 131 6.13 -15.51 -19.03
N GLU A 132 6.83 -15.92 -17.98
CA GLU A 132 6.26 -16.55 -16.77
C GLU A 132 5.69 -15.50 -15.80
N LEU A 133 6.16 -14.25 -15.88
CA LEU A 133 5.71 -13.11 -15.09
C LEU A 133 5.08 -12.06 -16.01
N PRO A 134 3.83 -12.26 -16.42
CA PRO A 134 3.13 -11.37 -17.33
C PRO A 134 2.80 -10.04 -16.68
N LEU A 135 2.34 -9.09 -17.48
CA LEU A 135 1.88 -7.78 -16.99
C LEU A 135 0.71 -7.93 -16.03
N THR A 136 0.85 -7.31 -14.87
CA THR A 136 -0.24 -7.13 -13.91
C THR A 136 -0.80 -5.72 -14.06
N PRO A 137 -2.13 -5.54 -14.14
CA PRO A 137 -2.74 -4.21 -14.16
C PRO A 137 -2.59 -3.56 -12.78
N LEU A 138 -1.83 -2.47 -12.70
CA LEU A 138 -1.47 -1.80 -11.44
C LEU A 138 -1.79 -0.30 -11.48
N HIS A 139 -2.06 0.25 -10.32
CA HIS A 139 -1.96 1.67 -9.98
C HIS A 139 -1.17 1.83 -8.67
N PHE A 140 -0.81 3.06 -8.30
CA PHE A 140 0.20 3.27 -7.29
C PHE A 140 -0.21 4.37 -6.30
N LEU A 141 0.05 4.11 -5.02
CA LEU A 141 0.07 5.15 -3.99
C LEU A 141 1.53 5.55 -3.76
N VAL A 142 1.82 6.83 -3.92
CA VAL A 142 3.12 7.43 -3.62
C VAL A 142 2.95 8.43 -2.49
N SER A 143 3.82 8.36 -1.48
CA SER A 143 3.71 9.21 -0.30
C SER A 143 5.05 9.51 0.34
N ASP A 144 5.17 10.71 0.88
CA ASP A 144 6.16 11.10 1.87
C ASP A 144 5.46 11.63 3.14
N ALA A 145 6.23 12.15 4.10
CA ALA A 145 5.69 12.68 5.37
C ALA A 145 4.76 13.89 5.19
N LYS A 146 4.71 14.52 4.03
CA LYS A 146 3.98 15.78 3.78
C LYS A 146 2.82 15.61 2.80
N LYS A 147 3.00 14.77 1.78
CA LYS A 147 2.06 14.65 0.66
C LYS A 147 1.91 13.20 0.21
N SER A 148 0.76 12.90 -0.35
CA SER A 148 0.54 11.68 -1.11
C SER A 148 -0.21 11.95 -2.40
N PHE A 149 0.03 11.11 -3.41
CA PHE A 149 -0.70 11.10 -4.66
C PHE A 149 -0.95 9.67 -5.14
N THR A 150 -1.97 9.52 -5.95
CA THR A 150 -2.27 8.28 -6.67
C THR A 150 -1.87 8.44 -8.14
N ALA A 151 -1.15 7.46 -8.68
CA ALA A 151 -0.78 7.42 -10.08
C ALA A 151 -1.48 6.24 -10.78
N GLU A 152 -2.27 6.55 -11.81
CA GLU A 152 -3.11 5.62 -12.55
C GLU A 152 -2.79 5.65 -14.04
N PRO A 153 -2.24 4.57 -14.62
CA PRO A 153 -2.03 4.46 -16.05
C PRO A 153 -3.36 4.20 -16.76
N MET A 154 -3.90 5.22 -17.41
CA MET A 154 -5.18 5.20 -18.10
C MET A 154 -5.00 5.25 -19.62
N LYS A 155 -6.07 4.99 -20.40
CA LYS A 155 -6.04 5.04 -21.87
C LYS A 155 -5.57 6.38 -22.43
N ASP A 156 -5.89 7.47 -21.75
CA ASP A 156 -5.52 8.85 -22.13
C ASP A 156 -4.19 9.33 -21.49
N GLY A 157 -3.48 8.46 -20.75
CA GLY A 157 -2.18 8.70 -20.16
C GLY A 157 -2.07 8.37 -18.69
N LEU A 158 -0.90 8.62 -18.12
CA LEU A 158 -0.71 8.52 -16.69
C LEU A 158 -1.45 9.67 -15.99
N LYS A 159 -2.43 9.35 -15.16
CA LYS A 159 -3.14 10.32 -14.33
C LYS A 159 -2.50 10.37 -12.96
N ILE A 160 -2.28 11.57 -12.46
CA ILE A 160 -1.75 11.81 -11.12
C ILE A 160 -2.79 12.62 -10.36
N PHE A 161 -3.36 12.01 -9.32
CA PHE A 161 -4.35 12.64 -8.45
C PHE A 161 -3.73 12.91 -7.09
N GLU A 162 -3.83 14.14 -6.59
CA GLU A 162 -3.52 14.38 -5.18
C GLU A 162 -4.41 13.51 -4.30
N ASN A 163 -3.81 12.86 -3.31
CA ASN A 163 -4.51 11.93 -2.44
C ASN A 163 -4.53 12.45 -0.99
N PRO A 164 -5.46 13.36 -0.66
CA PRO A 164 -5.52 13.98 0.66
C PRO A 164 -5.91 13.01 1.77
N VAL A 165 -6.55 11.89 1.42
CA VAL A 165 -6.95 10.88 2.40
C VAL A 165 -5.86 9.87 2.70
N GLY A 166 -4.83 9.76 1.84
CA GLY A 166 -3.73 8.83 1.99
C GLY A 166 -4.19 7.36 2.04
N VAL A 167 -5.24 7.02 1.29
CA VAL A 167 -5.79 5.66 1.16
C VAL A 167 -5.95 5.33 -0.30
N LEU A 168 -5.60 4.11 -0.70
CA LEU A 168 -5.86 3.57 -2.02
C LEU A 168 -6.31 2.12 -1.91
N THR A 169 -7.33 1.73 -2.70
CA THR A 169 -7.78 0.34 -2.80
C THR A 169 -7.57 -0.19 -4.21
N ASN A 170 -8.62 -0.46 -4.98
CA ASN A 170 -8.51 -0.98 -6.35
C ASN A 170 -9.42 -0.16 -7.28
N ALA A 171 -9.78 -0.71 -8.47
CA ALA A 171 -10.76 -0.09 -9.36
C ALA A 171 -12.10 0.19 -8.63
N PRO A 172 -12.82 1.23 -9.03
CA PRO A 172 -12.54 2.17 -10.12
C PRO A 172 -11.51 3.24 -9.76
N SER A 173 -11.29 4.20 -10.67
CA SER A 173 -10.30 5.27 -10.54
C SER A 173 -10.42 6.06 -9.23
N PHE A 174 -9.32 6.62 -8.76
CA PHE A 174 -9.25 7.32 -7.48
C PHE A 174 -10.15 8.55 -7.40
N ASP A 175 -10.27 9.32 -8.47
CA ASP A 175 -11.17 10.48 -8.53
C ASP A 175 -12.63 10.07 -8.33
N PHE A 176 -13.05 8.93 -8.89
CA PHE A 176 -14.38 8.39 -8.67
C PHE A 176 -14.56 7.93 -7.22
N GLN A 177 -13.56 7.28 -6.61
CA GLN A 177 -13.61 6.89 -5.20
C GLN A 177 -13.76 8.11 -4.28
N MET A 178 -13.05 9.20 -4.56
CA MET A 178 -13.17 10.46 -3.82
C MET A 178 -14.56 11.10 -3.99
N GLN A 179 -15.15 11.06 -5.19
CA GLN A 179 -16.52 11.52 -5.40
C GLN A 179 -17.53 10.66 -4.63
N TYR A 180 -17.36 9.35 -4.64
CA TYR A 180 -18.21 8.41 -3.90
C TYR A 180 -18.13 8.62 -2.39
N LEU A 181 -16.95 8.96 -1.86
CA LEU A 181 -16.74 9.24 -0.43
C LEU A 181 -17.66 10.36 0.09
N ASN A 182 -18.05 11.33 -0.75
CA ASN A 182 -18.97 12.39 -0.35
C ASN A 182 -20.34 11.88 0.13
N LEU A 183 -20.78 10.71 -0.32
CA LEU A 183 -22.03 10.09 0.14
C LEU A 183 -21.99 9.74 1.64
N PHE A 184 -20.82 9.66 2.22
CA PHE A 184 -20.57 9.25 3.60
C PHE A 184 -20.17 10.42 4.53
N MET A 185 -20.29 11.67 4.08
CA MET A 185 -19.95 12.85 4.87
C MET A 185 -20.76 13.00 6.17
N GLY A 186 -21.86 12.27 6.30
CA GLY A 186 -22.68 12.25 7.51
C GLY A 186 -22.23 11.26 8.58
N LEU A 187 -21.22 10.42 8.29
CA LEU A 187 -20.69 9.47 9.27
C LEU A 187 -19.91 10.20 10.37
N SER A 188 -20.05 9.71 11.60
CA SER A 188 -19.41 10.28 12.78
C SER A 188 -19.05 9.20 13.79
N SER A 189 -18.05 9.46 14.65
CA SER A 189 -17.78 8.68 15.86
C SER A 189 -18.71 9.03 17.01
N GLU A 190 -19.39 10.17 16.93
CA GLU A 190 -20.28 10.68 17.95
C GLU A 190 -21.64 9.93 17.96
N PRO A 191 -22.37 9.96 19.09
CA PRO A 191 -23.73 9.45 19.15
C PRO A 191 -24.64 10.13 18.12
N ILE A 192 -25.60 9.37 17.59
CA ILE A 192 -26.57 9.89 16.63
C ILE A 192 -27.62 10.77 17.33
N GLU A 193 -27.96 11.88 16.71
CA GLU A 193 -29.09 12.73 17.11
C GLU A 193 -30.29 12.49 16.21
N ASN A 194 -31.51 12.60 16.78
CA ASN A 194 -32.73 12.55 15.97
C ASN A 194 -32.86 13.79 15.08
N ARG A 195 -32.39 13.69 13.84
CA ARG A 195 -32.55 14.72 12.80
C ARG A 195 -33.72 14.42 11.85
N PHE A 196 -34.41 13.31 12.06
CA PHE A 196 -35.50 12.90 11.17
C PHE A 196 -36.77 13.73 11.44
N SER A 197 -37.20 13.85 12.69
CA SER A 197 -38.35 14.67 13.07
C SER A 197 -38.39 14.92 14.56
N SER A 198 -38.62 16.18 14.96
CA SER A 198 -38.88 16.53 16.37
C SER A 198 -40.23 16.04 16.88
N LYS A 199 -41.13 15.61 15.98
CA LYS A 199 -42.49 15.10 16.33
C LYS A 199 -42.45 13.61 16.71
N ILE A 200 -41.37 12.89 16.41
CA ILE A 200 -41.20 11.47 16.70
C ILE A 200 -40.06 11.31 17.67
N PRO A 201 -40.27 10.75 18.87
CA PRO A 201 -39.23 10.62 19.90
C PRO A 201 -38.35 9.41 19.62
N PHE A 202 -37.57 9.45 18.53
CA PHE A 202 -36.54 8.47 18.28
C PHE A 202 -35.36 8.66 19.25
N CYS A 203 -34.80 7.55 19.70
CA CYS A 203 -33.59 7.50 20.50
C CYS A 203 -32.62 6.45 19.92
N ASP A 204 -31.34 6.61 20.24
CA ASP A 204 -30.34 5.59 19.97
C ASP A 204 -30.62 4.32 20.79
N TYR A 205 -30.33 3.17 20.19
CA TYR A 205 -30.42 1.87 20.87
C TYR A 205 -29.05 1.18 21.04
N SER A 206 -27.99 1.78 20.51
CA SER A 206 -26.65 1.19 20.55
C SER A 206 -25.55 2.26 20.37
N ARG A 207 -24.41 2.02 21.01
CA ARG A 207 -23.20 2.84 20.72
C ARG A 207 -22.73 2.60 19.28
N GLY A 208 -22.05 3.60 18.68
CA GLY A 208 -21.52 3.53 17.34
C GLY A 208 -22.54 3.80 16.23
N MET A 209 -23.77 4.19 16.56
CA MET A 209 -24.79 4.52 15.56
C MET A 209 -24.47 5.76 14.71
N GLY A 210 -23.53 6.62 15.14
CA GLY A 210 -23.02 7.71 14.30
C GLY A 210 -22.35 7.23 13.01
N ALA A 211 -21.85 5.99 12.99
CA ALA A 211 -21.31 5.35 11.81
C ALA A 211 -22.36 4.51 11.03
N LEU A 212 -23.67 4.71 11.27
CA LEU A 212 -24.71 3.97 10.58
C LEU A 212 -24.68 4.26 9.07
N GLY A 213 -24.57 3.21 8.26
CA GLY A 213 -24.37 3.31 6.81
C GLY A 213 -22.91 3.14 6.37
N LEU A 214 -21.96 3.00 7.30
CA LEU A 214 -20.59 2.59 6.95
C LEU A 214 -20.66 1.24 6.22
N PRO A 215 -20.15 1.14 4.94
CA PRO A 215 -20.34 -0.05 4.13
C PRO A 215 -19.55 -1.23 4.68
N GLY A 216 -20.17 -2.42 4.74
CA GLY A 216 -19.59 -3.62 5.37
C GLY A 216 -19.08 -4.68 4.40
N ASP A 217 -19.41 -4.58 3.10
CA ASP A 217 -18.97 -5.56 2.09
C ASP A 217 -17.47 -5.42 1.75
N LEU A 218 -16.92 -6.37 0.99
CA LEU A 218 -15.50 -6.50 0.73
C LEU A 218 -15.05 -5.83 -0.59
N SER A 219 -15.95 -5.12 -1.28
CA SER A 219 -15.62 -4.41 -2.52
C SER A 219 -14.59 -3.30 -2.30
N SER A 220 -13.97 -2.86 -3.38
CA SER A 220 -12.97 -1.78 -3.36
C SER A 220 -13.51 -0.51 -2.70
N PHE A 221 -14.72 -0.06 -3.07
CA PHE A 221 -15.35 1.12 -2.48
C PHE A 221 -15.60 1.00 -0.98
N SER A 222 -16.17 -0.12 -0.58
CA SER A 222 -16.50 -0.35 0.84
C SER A 222 -15.26 -0.40 1.70
N ARG A 223 -14.18 -1.04 1.22
CA ARG A 223 -12.89 -1.03 1.89
C ARG A 223 -12.26 0.37 1.94
N PHE A 224 -12.38 1.15 0.84
CA PHE A 224 -11.89 2.53 0.79
C PHE A 224 -12.59 3.38 1.85
N VAL A 225 -13.92 3.42 1.85
CA VAL A 225 -14.71 4.22 2.81
C VAL A 225 -14.42 3.82 4.25
N ARG A 226 -14.42 2.49 4.56
CA ARG A 226 -14.11 2.01 5.91
C ARG A 226 -12.71 2.41 6.37
N THR A 227 -11.72 2.26 5.47
CA THR A 227 -10.33 2.59 5.80
C THR A 227 -10.16 4.09 6.03
N VAL A 228 -10.76 4.93 5.19
CA VAL A 228 -10.74 6.39 5.37
C VAL A 228 -11.41 6.76 6.69
N PHE A 229 -12.62 6.27 6.95
CA PHE A 229 -13.34 6.54 8.19
C PHE A 229 -12.51 6.12 9.41
N THR A 230 -12.02 4.89 9.43
CA THR A 230 -11.24 4.37 10.57
C THR A 230 -9.96 5.18 10.77
N LYS A 231 -9.23 5.48 9.69
CA LYS A 231 -7.99 6.27 9.76
C LYS A 231 -8.22 7.64 10.40
N TYR A 232 -9.29 8.35 10.02
CA TYR A 232 -9.54 9.71 10.51
C TYR A 232 -10.16 9.78 11.91
N HIS A 233 -10.70 8.65 12.41
CA HIS A 233 -11.26 8.57 13.77
C HIS A 233 -10.37 7.77 14.74
N THR A 234 -9.25 7.20 14.26
CA THR A 234 -8.27 6.56 15.13
C THR A 234 -7.45 7.62 15.85
N LEU A 235 -7.39 7.51 17.18
CA LEU A 235 -6.54 8.39 18.00
C LEU A 235 -5.06 8.06 17.79
N GLU A 236 -4.20 9.07 17.80
CA GLU A 236 -2.75 8.87 17.73
C GLU A 236 -2.23 8.16 18.98
N GLY A 237 -1.19 7.33 18.80
CA GLY A 237 -0.47 6.66 19.87
C GLY A 237 0.50 7.58 20.58
N LEU A 238 0.91 7.16 21.77
CA LEU A 238 1.89 7.88 22.56
C LEU A 238 3.34 7.63 22.08
N ASP A 239 3.56 6.54 21.35
CA ASP A 239 4.86 6.12 20.83
C ASP A 239 4.74 5.31 19.54
N GLU A 240 5.89 4.96 18.96
CA GLU A 240 5.97 4.15 17.73
C GLU A 240 5.26 2.80 17.86
N THR A 241 5.42 2.12 19.00
CA THR A 241 4.81 0.79 19.22
C THR A 241 3.30 0.88 19.13
N GLU A 242 2.69 1.85 19.82
CA GLU A 242 1.25 2.06 19.77
C GLU A 242 0.79 2.49 18.35
N ASN A 243 1.54 3.35 17.67
CA ASN A 243 1.20 3.81 16.32
C ASN A 243 1.31 2.69 15.27
N VAL A 244 2.31 1.80 15.39
CA VAL A 244 2.41 0.58 14.55
C VAL A 244 1.21 -0.34 14.79
N HIS A 245 0.81 -0.59 16.05
CA HIS A 245 -0.39 -1.38 16.33
C HIS A 245 -1.66 -0.74 15.75
N ARG A 246 -1.84 0.57 15.90
CA ARG A 246 -2.96 1.32 15.31
C ARG A 246 -2.99 1.23 13.80
N PHE A 247 -1.83 1.34 13.16
CA PHE A 247 -1.71 1.16 11.71
C PHE A 247 -2.25 -0.19 11.25
N PHE A 248 -1.87 -1.27 11.95
CA PHE A 248 -2.42 -2.60 11.66
C PHE A 248 -3.90 -2.74 11.98
N HIS A 249 -4.44 -2.02 12.96
CA HIS A 249 -5.88 -1.97 13.21
C HIS A 249 -6.62 -1.24 12.09
N ILE A 250 -6.09 -0.13 11.58
CA ILE A 250 -6.66 0.58 10.42
C ILE A 250 -6.67 -0.34 9.19
N LEU A 251 -5.59 -1.03 8.88
CA LEU A 251 -5.56 -2.02 7.79
C LEU A 251 -6.51 -3.19 8.03
N GLY A 252 -6.70 -3.56 9.28
CA GLY A 252 -7.56 -4.69 9.69
C GLY A 252 -9.01 -4.56 9.25
N VAL A 253 -9.56 -3.33 9.12
CA VAL A 253 -10.94 -3.13 8.66
C VAL A 253 -11.14 -3.47 7.18
N ALA A 254 -10.06 -3.57 6.41
CA ALA A 254 -10.05 -3.91 5.00
C ALA A 254 -9.45 -5.29 4.71
N ALA A 255 -9.04 -6.04 5.75
CA ALA A 255 -8.44 -7.36 5.59
C ALA A 255 -9.46 -8.39 5.08
N GLN A 256 -9.01 -9.25 4.17
CA GLN A 256 -9.81 -10.30 3.54
C GLN A 256 -9.61 -11.62 4.27
N GLN A 257 -10.71 -12.27 4.65
CA GLN A 257 -10.69 -13.62 5.24
C GLN A 257 -10.77 -14.68 4.14
N LYS A 258 -9.93 -15.70 4.22
CA LYS A 258 -9.96 -16.83 3.28
C LYS A 258 -11.35 -17.50 3.31
N GLY A 259 -11.95 -17.63 2.14
CA GLY A 259 -13.33 -18.14 2.00
C GLY A 259 -14.39 -17.07 1.76
N CYS A 260 -14.12 -15.79 2.04
CA CYS A 260 -15.10 -14.72 1.87
C CYS A 260 -15.11 -14.08 0.48
N VAL A 261 -14.01 -14.19 -0.28
CA VAL A 261 -13.89 -13.69 -1.65
C VAL A 261 -13.43 -14.82 -2.56
N HIS A 262 -14.31 -15.24 -3.45
CA HIS A 262 -14.04 -16.30 -4.42
C HIS A 262 -13.64 -15.71 -5.78
N LEU A 263 -12.55 -16.17 -6.35
CA LEU A 263 -12.07 -15.76 -7.67
C LEU A 263 -11.51 -16.98 -8.44
N ASN A 264 -12.09 -17.28 -9.61
CA ASN A 264 -11.58 -18.31 -10.55
C ASN A 264 -11.31 -19.69 -9.94
N GLY A 265 -12.10 -20.12 -8.96
CA GLY A 265 -11.93 -21.44 -8.31
C GLY A 265 -11.06 -21.43 -7.06
N ASP A 266 -10.48 -20.30 -6.70
CA ASP A 266 -9.67 -20.09 -5.51
C ASP A 266 -10.24 -19.00 -4.61
N PHE A 267 -9.66 -18.80 -3.43
CA PHE A 267 -10.11 -17.78 -2.48
C PHE A 267 -9.03 -16.72 -2.26
N GLU A 268 -9.40 -15.47 -2.48
CA GLU A 268 -8.56 -14.33 -2.14
C GLU A 268 -8.56 -14.08 -0.64
N PHE A 269 -7.40 -13.77 -0.07
CA PHE A 269 -7.21 -13.44 1.34
C PHE A 269 -6.03 -12.49 1.53
N THR A 270 -6.00 -11.78 2.65
CA THR A 270 -4.87 -10.91 2.99
C THR A 270 -3.66 -11.75 3.37
N ALA A 271 -2.76 -11.99 2.41
CA ALA A 271 -1.56 -12.80 2.59
C ALA A 271 -0.61 -12.17 3.61
N TYR A 272 -0.41 -10.86 3.53
CA TYR A 272 0.31 -10.09 4.55
C TYR A 272 -0.27 -8.68 4.69
N SER A 273 -0.02 -8.08 5.85
CA SER A 273 -0.13 -6.64 6.09
C SER A 273 1.25 -6.08 6.39
N SER A 274 1.58 -4.90 5.87
CA SER A 274 2.84 -4.19 6.12
C SER A 274 2.61 -2.81 6.72
N CYS A 275 3.62 -2.33 7.44
CA CYS A 275 3.72 -0.99 7.99
C CYS A 275 5.20 -0.60 8.02
N CYS A 276 5.61 0.48 7.42
CA CYS A 276 6.97 1.02 7.56
C CYS A 276 6.94 2.33 8.32
N ASN A 277 7.75 2.47 9.38
CA ASN A 277 8.14 3.77 9.87
C ASN A 277 9.15 4.36 8.87
N THR A 278 8.69 5.27 8.02
CA THR A 278 9.44 5.70 6.85
C THR A 278 10.62 6.60 7.20
N GLU A 279 10.56 7.28 8.35
CA GLU A 279 11.62 8.18 8.83
C GLU A 279 12.74 7.38 9.52
N ARG A 280 12.42 6.20 10.06
CA ARG A 280 13.39 5.30 10.71
C ARG A 280 13.84 4.14 9.82
N GLY A 281 13.19 3.90 8.68
CA GLY A 281 13.51 2.78 7.79
C GLY A 281 13.25 1.41 8.42
N ILE A 282 12.24 1.30 9.31
CA ILE A 282 11.87 0.04 9.97
C ILE A 282 10.59 -0.49 9.32
N TYR A 283 10.70 -1.63 8.67
CA TYR A 283 9.60 -2.30 7.98
C TYR A 283 9.00 -3.39 8.85
N TYR A 284 7.75 -3.21 9.27
CA TYR A 284 6.97 -4.14 10.07
C TYR A 284 6.00 -4.92 9.18
N TYR A 285 5.78 -6.20 9.51
CA TYR A 285 4.79 -7.01 8.83
C TYR A 285 4.13 -8.03 9.75
N ARG A 286 2.98 -8.53 9.33
CA ARG A 286 2.33 -9.74 9.82
C ARG A 286 1.76 -10.52 8.63
N THR A 287 1.60 -11.84 8.78
CA THR A 287 1.02 -12.69 7.72
C THR A 287 -0.34 -13.21 8.13
N TYR A 288 -1.05 -13.85 7.21
CA TYR A 288 -2.37 -14.43 7.48
C TYR A 288 -2.34 -15.45 8.63
N GLU A 289 -1.32 -16.31 8.68
CA GLU A 289 -1.18 -17.37 9.69
C GLU A 289 -0.33 -16.94 10.90
N ASN A 290 0.23 -15.73 10.89
CA ASN A 290 1.02 -15.18 11.99
C ASN A 290 0.63 -13.73 12.30
N SER A 291 -0.12 -13.55 13.37
CA SER A 291 -0.55 -12.22 13.81
C SER A 291 0.53 -11.42 14.56
N SER A 292 1.68 -12.03 14.89
CA SER A 292 2.81 -11.32 15.50
C SER A 292 3.38 -10.29 14.52
N ILE A 293 3.65 -9.10 15.04
CA ILE A 293 4.29 -8.03 14.26
C ILE A 293 5.80 -8.25 14.32
N ILE A 294 6.43 -8.38 13.15
CA ILE A 294 7.87 -8.57 12.98
C ILE A 294 8.42 -7.35 12.29
N GLY A 295 9.52 -6.78 12.82
CA GLY A 295 10.18 -5.59 12.28
C GLY A 295 11.59 -5.90 11.76
N ILE A 296 11.93 -5.33 10.59
CA ILE A 296 13.27 -5.34 10.00
C ILE A 296 13.73 -3.88 9.87
N ASP A 297 14.86 -3.56 10.48
CA ASP A 297 15.46 -2.23 10.43
C ASP A 297 16.53 -2.22 9.33
N MET A 298 16.31 -1.48 8.24
CA MET A 298 17.25 -1.40 7.13
C MET A 298 18.61 -0.83 7.51
N HIS A 299 18.68 0.01 8.55
CA HIS A 299 19.92 0.63 8.97
C HIS A 299 20.85 -0.32 9.76
N ARG A 300 20.40 -1.54 10.08
CA ARG A 300 21.23 -2.61 10.62
C ARG A 300 21.93 -3.42 9.54
N GLU A 301 21.64 -3.13 8.26
CA GLU A 301 22.19 -3.82 7.12
C GLU A 301 23.33 -3.02 6.47
N ASP A 302 24.14 -3.69 5.63
CA ASP A 302 25.14 -3.00 4.81
C ASP A 302 24.48 -2.26 3.65
N LEU A 303 24.09 -1.02 3.91
CA LEU A 303 23.46 -0.17 2.90
C LEU A 303 24.41 0.31 1.79
N ASN A 304 25.70 0.04 1.88
CA ASN A 304 26.69 0.35 0.84
C ASN A 304 27.12 -0.88 0.03
N GLY A 305 26.51 -2.04 0.29
CA GLY A 305 26.72 -3.27 -0.46
C GLY A 305 26.21 -3.20 -1.90
N GLU A 306 26.53 -4.23 -2.67
CA GLU A 306 26.14 -4.38 -4.08
C GLU A 306 25.12 -5.53 -4.29
N LYS A 307 24.70 -6.21 -3.22
CA LYS A 307 23.81 -7.38 -3.29
C LYS A 307 22.55 -7.14 -2.48
N LEU A 308 21.44 -7.68 -2.97
CA LEU A 308 20.19 -7.70 -2.23
C LEU A 308 20.36 -8.46 -0.91
N ILE A 309 19.72 -7.93 0.14
CA ILE A 309 19.61 -8.60 1.44
C ILE A 309 18.13 -8.93 1.61
N SER A 310 17.80 -10.20 1.83
CA SER A 310 16.40 -10.62 1.88
C SER A 310 16.11 -11.57 3.03
N TYR A 311 14.92 -11.43 3.60
CA TYR A 311 14.40 -12.21 4.72
C TYR A 311 13.12 -12.92 4.31
N SER A 312 13.09 -14.24 4.49
CA SER A 312 11.86 -15.01 4.32
C SER A 312 10.84 -14.64 5.38
N LEU A 313 9.56 -14.61 5.01
CA LEU A 313 8.50 -14.32 5.95
C LEU A 313 8.33 -15.45 6.99
N VAL A 314 8.13 -15.08 8.24
CA VAL A 314 7.69 -15.99 9.30
C VAL A 314 6.18 -16.20 9.13
N LYS A 315 5.81 -17.17 8.28
CA LYS A 315 4.42 -17.41 7.86
C LYS A 315 3.57 -18.06 8.95
N LYS A 316 4.15 -18.88 9.83
CA LYS A 316 3.43 -19.55 10.93
C LYS A 316 3.83 -18.96 12.26
N GLY A 317 2.86 -18.59 13.05
CA GLY A 317 3.04 -18.13 14.43
C GLY A 317 2.79 -19.25 15.42
N ASP A 318 3.46 -19.18 16.57
CA ASP A 318 3.19 -20.06 17.72
C ASP A 318 2.09 -19.47 18.60
N LEU A 319 1.18 -20.32 19.07
CA LEU A 319 0.22 -19.93 20.10
C LEU A 319 0.93 -19.95 21.45
N ALA A 320 1.12 -18.77 22.05
CA ALA A 320 1.62 -18.69 23.42
C ALA A 320 0.56 -19.19 24.38
N SER A 321 0.85 -20.26 25.13
CA SER A 321 0.03 -20.73 26.26
C SER A 321 0.60 -20.20 27.56
N ARG A 322 -0.22 -19.53 28.40
CA ARG A 322 0.10 -19.27 29.78
C ARG A 322 -0.49 -20.43 30.58
N ILE A 323 0.37 -21.28 31.14
CA ILE A 323 -0.01 -22.25 32.14
C ILE A 323 0.03 -21.48 33.46
N GLY A 324 -1.15 -21.24 34.05
CA GLY A 324 -1.22 -20.67 35.39
C GLY A 324 -0.60 -21.64 36.39
N ASN A 325 0.25 -21.13 37.30
CA ASN A 325 0.66 -21.83 38.48
C ASN A 325 -0.47 -21.79 39.50
#